data_f54658ecb0228a7ee8b373fd6b7740bc
#
_entry.id   f54658ecb0228a7ee8b373fd6b7740bc
#
_cell.length_a   1.000
_cell.length_b   1.000
_cell.length_c   1.000
_cell.angle_alpha   90.00
_cell.angle_beta   90.00
_cell.angle_gamma   90.00
#
_symmetry.space_group_name_H-M   'P 1'
#
loop_
_entity.id
_entity.type
_entity.pdbx_description
1 polymer ?
#
loop_
_entity_poly.entity_id
_entity_poly.type
_entity_poly.pdbx_seq_one_letter_code
_entity_poly.pdbx_strand_id
1 'polypeptide(L)'
;MKTLHFGAGNIGRGFIGKLLADASHQVTFADVNETLIDQLNHRQEYKVHVVGTDQKLDVVRNVAAVSSAGHEVIARIITADLVTTAVGPNILDKIASTLAKGLQARFDAGNLTPLTVI
;
A
#
# COMPACT_ATOMS: atom_id res chain seq x y z
N MET A 1 -8.23 -9.37 -4.23
CA MET A 1 -6.78 -9.26 -4.51
C MET A 1 -6.08 -8.52 -3.39
N LYS A 2 -4.85 -8.89 -3.12
CA LYS A 2 -4.00 -8.21 -2.13
C LYS A 2 -3.09 -7.24 -2.83
N THR A 3 -3.18 -5.96 -2.45
CA THR A 3 -2.35 -4.90 -3.02
C THR A 3 -1.49 -4.27 -1.94
N LEU A 4 -0.20 -4.13 -2.24
CA LEU A 4 0.74 -3.36 -1.43
C LEU A 4 0.95 -2.01 -2.13
N HIS A 5 0.67 -0.92 -1.42
CA HIS A 5 0.83 0.43 -1.95
C HIS A 5 1.88 1.19 -1.15
N PHE A 6 2.95 1.61 -1.81
CA PHE A 6 3.98 2.43 -1.19
C PHE A 6 3.57 3.90 -1.21
N GLY A 7 3.52 4.50 -0.04
CA GLY A 7 3.16 5.89 0.15
C GLY A 7 1.75 6.07 0.69
N ALA A 8 1.62 6.38 1.97
CA ALA A 8 0.33 6.60 2.64
C ALA A 8 -0.02 8.09 2.77
N GLY A 9 0.56 8.93 1.91
CA GLY A 9 0.23 10.36 1.83
C GLY A 9 -1.15 10.60 1.21
N ASN A 10 -1.45 11.88 0.94
CA ASN A 10 -2.77 12.26 0.42
C ASN A 10 -3.12 11.62 -0.91
N ILE A 11 -2.16 11.50 -1.84
CA ILE A 11 -2.39 10.86 -3.14
C ILE A 11 -2.62 9.36 -2.96
N GLY A 12 -1.80 8.70 -2.15
CA GLY A 12 -1.94 7.26 -1.89
C GLY A 12 -3.27 6.91 -1.26
N ARG A 13 -3.66 7.59 -0.19
CA ARG A 13 -4.91 7.34 0.51
C ARG A 13 -6.12 7.89 -0.24
N GLY A 14 -6.03 9.14 -0.70
CA GLY A 14 -7.18 9.87 -1.26
C GLY A 14 -7.52 9.48 -2.69
N PHE A 15 -6.59 8.90 -3.43
CA PHE A 15 -6.79 8.55 -4.83
C PHE A 15 -6.56 7.06 -5.09
N ILE A 16 -5.31 6.61 -5.04
CA ILE A 16 -4.97 5.23 -5.42
C ILE A 16 -5.60 4.22 -4.46
N GLY A 17 -5.46 4.43 -3.15
CA GLY A 17 -6.02 3.53 -2.15
C GLY A 17 -7.54 3.42 -2.24
N LYS A 18 -8.21 4.54 -2.50
CA LYS A 18 -9.66 4.55 -2.68
C LYS A 18 -10.07 3.75 -3.93
N LEU A 19 -9.39 3.95 -5.06
CA LEU A 19 -9.69 3.21 -6.30
C LEU A 19 -9.51 1.71 -6.10
N LEU A 20 -8.45 1.30 -5.42
CA LEU A 20 -8.18 -0.11 -5.17
C LEU A 20 -9.21 -0.72 -4.21
N ALA A 21 -9.56 0.00 -3.15
CA ALA A 21 -10.57 -0.46 -2.21
C ALA A 21 -11.95 -0.56 -2.86
N ASP A 22 -12.33 0.41 -3.69
CA ASP A 22 -13.58 0.38 -4.44
C ASP A 22 -13.63 -0.79 -5.42
N ALA A 23 -12.48 -1.23 -5.92
CA ALA A 23 -12.35 -2.43 -6.75
C ALA A 23 -12.21 -3.73 -5.94
N SER A 24 -12.51 -3.69 -4.65
CA SER A 24 -12.49 -4.85 -3.73
C SER A 24 -11.09 -5.40 -3.45
N HIS A 25 -10.05 -4.59 -3.62
CA HIS A 25 -8.69 -4.95 -3.21
C HIS A 25 -8.52 -4.79 -1.70
N GLN A 26 -7.82 -5.73 -1.10
CA GLN A 26 -7.32 -5.59 0.26
C GLN A 26 -6.02 -4.79 0.21
N VAL A 27 -6.03 -3.55 0.69
CA VAL A 27 -4.91 -2.61 0.54
C VAL A 27 -4.08 -2.58 1.81
N THR A 28 -2.78 -2.79 1.65
CA THR A 28 -1.78 -2.53 2.69
C THR A 28 -0.91 -1.37 2.23
N PHE A 29 -0.83 -0.32 3.05
CA PHE A 29 0.06 0.81 2.80
C PHE A 29 1.43 0.54 3.42
N ALA A 30 2.49 0.89 2.70
CA ALA A 30 3.85 0.91 3.24
C ALA A 30 4.33 2.36 3.31
N ASP A 31 4.76 2.81 4.47
CA ASP A 31 5.21 4.17 4.71
C ASP A 31 6.28 4.19 5.80
N VAL A 32 6.96 5.33 5.93
CA VAL A 32 7.94 5.56 7.00
C VAL A 32 7.32 6.26 8.22
N ASN A 33 6.11 6.80 8.09
CA ASN A 33 5.43 7.53 9.16
C ASN A 33 4.75 6.55 10.12
N GLU A 34 5.41 6.26 11.24
CA GLU A 34 4.92 5.28 12.22
C GLU A 34 3.60 5.70 12.87
N THR A 35 3.39 6.99 13.12
CA THR A 35 2.13 7.49 13.67
C THR A 35 0.96 7.18 12.73
N LEU A 36 1.14 7.42 11.44
CA LEU A 36 0.13 7.12 10.43
C LEU A 36 -0.12 5.61 10.31
N ILE A 37 0.94 4.80 10.35
CA ILE A 37 0.85 3.34 10.33
C ILE A 37 0.00 2.84 11.51
N ASP A 38 0.28 3.33 12.71
CA ASP A 38 -0.45 2.94 13.92
C ASP A 38 -1.91 3.34 13.83
N GLN A 39 -2.20 4.53 13.34
CA GLN A 39 -3.59 5.00 13.17
C GLN A 39 -4.36 4.15 12.17
N LEU A 40 -3.76 3.83 11.02
CA LEU A 40 -4.40 3.00 10.00
C LEU A 40 -4.65 1.57 10.51
N ASN A 41 -3.70 0.99 11.22
CA ASN A 41 -3.85 -0.35 11.77
C ASN A 41 -4.88 -0.41 12.90
N HIS A 42 -4.95 0.62 13.73
CA HIS A 42 -5.91 0.69 14.83
C HIS A 42 -7.34 0.81 14.30
N ARG A 43 -7.56 1.68 13.34
CA ARG A 43 -8.89 1.94 12.78
C ARG A 43 -9.28 0.99 11.67
N GLN A 44 -8.31 0.52 10.90
CA GLN A 44 -8.49 -0.30 9.68
C GLN A 44 -9.37 0.37 8.63
N GLU A 45 -9.51 1.68 8.72
CA GLU A 45 -10.28 2.50 7.79
C GLU A 45 -9.80 3.95 7.82
N TYR A 46 -10.14 4.70 6.80
CA TYR A 46 -9.92 6.14 6.76
C TYR A 46 -10.99 6.83 5.93
N LYS A 47 -11.13 8.13 6.13
CA LYS A 47 -12.13 8.94 5.44
C LYS A 47 -11.49 9.71 4.29
N VAL A 48 -12.20 9.77 3.17
CA VAL A 48 -11.81 10.54 2.00
C VAL A 48 -12.90 11.56 1.72
N HIS A 49 -12.52 12.84 1.67
CA HIS A 49 -13.43 13.89 1.25
C HIS A 49 -13.43 13.99 -0.27
N VAL A 50 -14.54 13.64 -0.89
CA VAL A 50 -14.71 13.79 -2.33
C VAL A 50 -15.21 15.21 -2.60
N VAL A 51 -14.37 16.03 -3.23
CA VAL A 51 -14.70 17.41 -3.58
C VAL A 51 -15.44 17.44 -4.91
N GLY A 52 -16.64 18.00 -4.91
CA GLY A 52 -17.47 18.11 -6.09
C GLY A 52 -18.79 18.78 -5.75
N THR A 53 -19.78 18.73 -6.67
CA THR A 53 -21.10 19.32 -6.46
C THR A 53 -21.85 18.71 -5.28
N ASP A 54 -21.55 17.45 -4.92
CA ASP A 54 -22.25 16.71 -3.85
C ASP A 54 -21.42 16.47 -2.60
N GLN A 55 -20.25 17.01 -2.47
CA GLN A 55 -19.34 16.89 -1.32
C GLN A 55 -19.58 15.64 -0.48
N LYS A 56 -19.16 14.47 -0.97
CA LYS A 56 -19.29 13.20 -0.25
C LYS A 56 -18.12 12.96 0.66
N LEU A 57 -18.41 12.34 1.81
CA LEU A 57 -17.44 11.72 2.67
C LEU A 57 -17.49 10.21 2.44
N ASP A 58 -16.45 9.64 1.83
CA ASP A 58 -16.34 8.21 1.65
C ASP A 58 -15.45 7.61 2.73
N VAL A 59 -15.79 6.41 3.17
CA VAL A 59 -14.98 5.64 4.13
C VAL A 59 -14.34 4.49 3.37
N VAL A 60 -13.00 4.43 3.42
CA VAL A 60 -12.22 3.33 2.86
C VAL A 60 -11.92 2.35 3.97
N ARG A 61 -12.36 1.10 3.82
CA ARG A 61 -12.25 0.06 4.83
C ARG A 61 -11.31 -1.07 4.40
N ASN A 62 -11.03 -1.96 5.34
CA ASN A 62 -10.19 -3.15 5.11
C ASN A 62 -8.78 -2.77 4.68
N VAL A 63 -8.20 -1.79 5.36
CA VAL A 63 -6.84 -1.33 5.11
C VAL A 63 -5.94 -1.69 6.28
N ALA A 64 -4.66 -1.89 5.98
CA ALA A 64 -3.60 -2.08 6.95
C ALA A 64 -2.41 -1.23 6.54
N ALA A 65 -1.45 -1.08 7.41
CA ALA A 65 -0.23 -0.37 7.10
C ALA A 65 0.98 -1.05 7.73
N VAL A 66 2.11 -0.97 7.05
CA VAL A 66 3.38 -1.53 7.52
C VAL A 66 4.50 -0.50 7.31
N SER A 67 5.57 -0.62 8.08
CA SER A 67 6.77 0.17 7.84
C SER A 67 7.45 -0.27 6.56
N SER A 68 7.80 0.66 5.69
CA SER A 68 8.54 0.37 4.47
C SER A 68 9.97 -0.07 4.71
N ALA A 69 10.49 0.08 5.92
CA ALA A 69 11.85 -0.30 6.32
C ALA A 69 11.91 -1.62 7.12
N GLY A 70 10.76 -2.24 7.44
CA GLY A 70 10.71 -3.41 8.31
C GLY A 70 10.65 -4.73 7.55
N HIS A 71 10.52 -5.82 8.31
CA HIS A 71 10.34 -7.17 7.74
C HIS A 71 8.93 -7.41 7.23
N GLU A 72 7.94 -6.71 7.76
CA GLU A 72 6.54 -6.92 7.39
C GLU A 72 6.27 -6.54 5.93
N VAL A 73 6.94 -5.51 5.41
CA VAL A 73 6.78 -5.12 4.01
C VAL A 73 7.26 -6.24 3.08
N ILE A 74 8.33 -6.94 3.45
CA ILE A 74 8.84 -8.09 2.68
C ILE A 74 7.79 -9.21 2.66
N ALA A 75 7.20 -9.53 3.82
CA ALA A 75 6.13 -10.53 3.91
C ALA A 75 4.93 -10.16 3.03
N ARG A 76 4.60 -8.90 2.94
CA ARG A 76 3.49 -8.42 2.07
C ARG A 76 3.83 -8.53 0.59
N ILE A 77 5.09 -8.35 0.19
CA ILE A 77 5.51 -8.56 -1.20
C ILE A 77 5.39 -10.03 -1.59
N ILE A 78 5.70 -10.94 -0.67
CA ILE A 78 5.58 -12.39 -0.94
C ILE A 78 4.16 -12.77 -1.36
N THR A 79 3.14 -12.17 -0.74
CA THR A 79 1.74 -12.54 -0.95
C THR A 79 0.95 -11.55 -1.81
N ALA A 80 1.55 -10.44 -2.23
CA ALA A 80 0.85 -9.43 -3.00
C ALA A 80 0.50 -9.91 -4.41
N ASP A 81 -0.63 -9.47 -4.92
CA ASP A 81 -1.04 -9.65 -6.32
C ASP A 81 -0.67 -8.43 -7.17
N LEU A 82 -0.57 -7.27 -6.53
CA LEU A 82 -0.26 -6.00 -7.17
C LEU A 82 0.56 -5.13 -6.21
N VAL A 83 1.56 -4.45 -6.73
CA VAL A 83 2.32 -3.41 -6.00
C VAL A 83 2.15 -2.09 -6.75
N THR A 84 1.75 -1.05 -6.03
CA THR A 84 1.62 0.29 -6.58
C THR A 84 2.45 1.28 -5.77
N THR A 85 2.81 2.41 -6.38
CA THR A 85 3.64 3.43 -5.74
C THR A 85 3.06 4.84 -5.95
N ALA A 86 3.11 5.67 -4.92
CA ALA A 86 2.80 7.09 -4.99
C ALA A 86 3.78 7.84 -4.09
N VAL A 87 5.03 7.89 -4.52
CA VAL A 87 6.15 8.48 -3.76
C VAL A 87 6.96 9.40 -4.67
N GLY A 88 7.69 10.33 -4.07
CA GLY A 88 8.59 11.20 -4.82
C GLY A 88 9.79 10.44 -5.39
N PRO A 89 10.47 11.01 -6.42
CA PRO A 89 11.60 10.35 -7.08
C PRO A 89 12.74 9.98 -6.13
N ASN A 90 12.95 10.78 -5.08
CA ASN A 90 14.01 10.54 -4.10
C ASN A 90 13.82 9.27 -3.28
N ILE A 91 12.59 8.76 -3.21
CA ILE A 91 12.24 7.57 -2.43
C ILE A 91 12.25 6.31 -3.30
N LEU A 92 12.14 6.45 -4.62
CA LEU A 92 12.05 5.32 -5.53
C LEU A 92 13.25 4.37 -5.43
N ASP A 93 14.45 4.88 -5.26
CA ASP A 93 15.66 4.05 -5.10
C ASP A 93 15.57 3.15 -3.87
N LYS A 94 15.04 3.68 -2.76
CA LYS A 94 14.84 2.92 -1.52
C LYS A 94 13.77 1.84 -1.72
N ILE A 95 12.70 2.17 -2.41
CA ILE A 95 11.63 1.22 -2.72
C ILE A 95 12.15 0.12 -3.65
N ALA A 96 12.96 0.46 -4.65
CA ALA A 96 13.56 -0.51 -5.55
C ALA A 96 14.39 -1.55 -4.78
N SER A 97 15.19 -1.12 -3.82
CA SER A 97 15.95 -2.03 -2.96
C SER A 97 15.04 -2.95 -2.13
N THR A 98 13.99 -2.40 -1.55
CA THR A 98 12.99 -3.17 -0.78
C THR A 98 12.26 -4.16 -1.68
N LEU A 99 11.86 -3.74 -2.87
CA LEU A 99 11.20 -4.61 -3.85
C LEU A 99 12.11 -5.75 -4.28
N ALA A 100 13.40 -5.48 -4.51
CA ALA A 100 14.36 -6.52 -4.88
C ALA A 100 14.46 -7.59 -3.80
N LYS A 101 14.54 -7.19 -2.55
CA LYS A 101 14.56 -8.11 -1.40
C LYS A 101 13.24 -8.90 -1.31
N GLY A 102 12.13 -8.23 -1.49
CA GLY A 102 10.80 -8.86 -1.47
C GLY A 102 10.60 -9.86 -2.60
N LEU A 103 11.06 -9.54 -3.80
CA LEU A 103 10.99 -10.45 -4.95
C LEU A 103 11.87 -11.68 -4.75
N GLN A 104 13.06 -11.51 -4.18
CA GLN A 104 13.92 -12.64 -3.83
C GLN A 104 13.26 -13.54 -2.79
N ALA A 105 12.68 -12.94 -1.74
CA ALA A 105 11.96 -13.68 -0.71
C ALA A 105 10.74 -14.42 -1.28
N ARG A 106 10.01 -13.79 -2.20
CA ARG A 106 8.88 -14.37 -2.91
C ARG A 106 9.31 -15.61 -3.72
N PHE A 107 10.41 -15.50 -4.44
CA PHE A 107 10.99 -16.60 -5.18
C PHE A 107 11.42 -17.75 -4.25
N ASP A 108 12.12 -17.40 -3.17
CA ASP A 108 12.61 -18.40 -2.18
C ASP A 108 11.46 -19.11 -1.47
N ALA A 109 10.32 -18.43 -1.30
CA ALA A 109 9.11 -19.03 -0.73
C ALA A 109 8.32 -19.90 -1.73
N GLY A 110 8.77 -19.99 -2.97
CA GLY A 110 8.12 -20.80 -4.01
C GLY A 110 6.95 -20.11 -4.70
N ASN A 111 6.71 -18.82 -4.44
CA ASN A 111 5.66 -18.07 -5.15
C ASN A 111 6.20 -17.52 -6.47
N LEU A 112 5.95 -18.24 -7.55
CA LEU A 112 6.37 -17.87 -8.90
C LEU A 112 5.28 -17.15 -9.69
N THR A 113 4.17 -16.80 -9.06
CA THR A 113 3.09 -16.05 -9.71
C THR A 113 3.60 -14.67 -10.11
N PRO A 114 3.35 -14.21 -11.35
CA PRO A 114 3.77 -12.88 -11.78
C PRO A 114 3.21 -11.79 -10.87
N LEU A 115 4.03 -10.78 -10.59
CA LEU A 115 3.68 -9.62 -9.79
C LEU A 115 3.74 -8.38 -10.67
N THR A 116 2.64 -7.65 -10.75
CA THR A 116 2.61 -6.36 -11.43
C THR A 116 3.04 -5.26 -10.47
N VAL A 117 3.97 -4.42 -10.91
CA VAL A 117 4.45 -3.25 -10.16
C VAL A 117 4.18 -2.00 -11.00
N ILE A 118 3.48 -1.04 -10.42
CA ILE A 118 3.14 0.22 -11.09
C ILE A 118 3.74 1.41 -10.33
#